data_bae9f774171ec3349e4e94ccbf8d4853
#
_entry.id   bae9f774171ec3349e4e94ccbf8d4853
#
_cell.length_a   1.000
_cell.length_b   1.000
_cell.length_c   1.000
_cell.angle_alpha   90.00
_cell.angle_beta   90.00
_cell.angle_gamma   90.00
#
_symmetry.space_group_name_H-M   'P 1'
#
loop_
_entity.id
_entity.type
_entity.pdbx_description
1 polymer ?
#
loop_
_entity_poly.entity_id
_entity_poly.type
_entity_poly.pdbx_seq_one_letter_code
_entity_poly.pdbx_strand_id
1 'polypeptide(L)'
;MINKENWKENYTHISNEVIDNEKVLRVVKSGKINEYDENTYAKLVDSSFHNGIIEVKMLSRLLKEAPDFARGFIGIAYRINEDDTKFEAFYIRPTNGRQCKDPIRKQHGCQYFSYPTYTFAYFREHGITKYENNVDTDLNEW
;
A
#
# COMPACT_ATOMS: atom_id res chain seq x y z
N MET A 1 16.01 -2.80 10.67
CA MET A 1 14.99 -2.14 9.85
C MET A 1 13.57 -2.45 10.34
N ILE A 2 13.25 -3.66 10.75
CA ILE A 2 11.93 -4.09 11.28
C ILE A 2 11.68 -3.62 12.73
N ASN A 3 12.24 -2.53 13.15
CA ASN A 3 11.96 -1.94 14.47
C ASN A 3 11.14 -0.65 14.26
N LYS A 4 9.97 -0.54 14.89
CA LYS A 4 9.09 0.62 14.79
C LYS A 4 9.78 1.95 15.10
N GLU A 5 10.81 1.93 15.94
CA GLU A 5 11.61 3.11 16.31
C GLU A 5 12.29 3.78 15.09
N ASN A 6 12.49 3.02 14.00
CA ASN A 6 13.08 3.50 12.76
C ASN A 6 12.04 4.10 11.80
N TRP A 7 10.77 4.15 12.18
CA TRP A 7 9.69 4.55 11.30
C TRP A 7 8.85 5.65 11.92
N LYS A 8 8.43 6.59 11.10
CA LYS A 8 7.48 7.65 11.45
C LYS A 8 6.11 7.31 10.89
N GLU A 9 5.10 7.40 11.74
CA GLU A 9 3.69 7.26 11.35
C GLU A 9 3.23 8.47 10.54
N ASN A 10 2.58 8.23 9.42
CA ASN A 10 1.86 9.25 8.66
C ASN A 10 0.45 8.73 8.40
N TYR A 11 -0.52 9.20 9.17
CA TYR A 11 -1.90 8.72 9.19
C TYR A 11 -2.04 7.19 9.32
N THR A 12 -1.09 6.59 10.01
CA THR A 12 -1.05 5.15 10.33
C THR A 12 -0.70 4.94 11.80
N HIS A 13 -0.88 3.71 12.26
CA HIS A 13 -0.35 3.21 13.53
C HIS A 13 0.59 2.06 13.25
N ILE A 14 1.78 2.09 13.85
CA ILE A 14 2.80 1.06 13.68
C ILE A 14 3.04 0.31 14.98
N SER A 15 3.21 -1.01 14.85
CA SER A 15 3.60 -1.89 15.97
C SER A 15 4.60 -2.94 15.50
N ASN A 16 5.44 -3.40 16.44
CA ASN A 16 6.26 -4.58 16.23
C ASN A 16 5.45 -5.81 16.64
N GLU A 17 5.35 -6.76 15.75
CA GLU A 17 4.62 -8.02 15.99
C GLU A 17 5.45 -9.22 15.53
N VAL A 18 4.96 -10.42 15.84
CA VAL A 18 5.50 -11.68 15.35
C VAL A 18 4.37 -12.42 14.65
N ILE A 19 4.57 -12.75 13.38
CA ILE A 19 3.63 -13.52 12.56
C ILE A 19 4.41 -14.66 11.93
N ASP A 20 3.90 -15.89 12.07
CA ASP A 20 4.55 -17.11 11.54
C ASP A 20 6.03 -17.23 11.98
N ASN A 21 6.32 -16.89 13.24
CA ASN A 21 7.66 -16.83 13.84
C ASN A 21 8.62 -15.79 13.22
N GLU A 22 8.12 -14.90 12.38
CA GLU A 22 8.90 -13.78 11.82
C GLU A 22 8.55 -12.47 12.53
N LYS A 23 9.57 -11.67 12.82
CA LYS A 23 9.40 -10.30 13.32
C LYS A 23 8.92 -9.42 12.17
N VAL A 24 7.82 -8.72 12.38
CA VAL A 24 7.20 -7.88 11.37
C VAL A 24 6.93 -6.47 11.90
N LEU A 25 6.92 -5.51 10.97
CA LEU A 25 6.37 -4.20 11.20
C LEU A 25 4.92 -4.22 10.73
N ARG A 26 3.97 -4.13 11.66
CA ARG A 26 2.56 -3.99 11.32
C ARG A 26 2.23 -2.52 11.13
N VAL A 27 1.58 -2.21 10.01
CA VAL A 27 1.13 -0.86 9.66
C VAL A 27 -0.36 -0.89 9.45
N VAL A 28 -1.09 -0.06 10.17
CA VAL A 28 -2.56 0.02 10.11
C VAL A 28 -2.97 1.45 9.81
N LYS A 29 -3.88 1.64 8.86
CA LYS A 29 -4.43 2.97 8.56
C LYS A 29 -5.13 3.55 9.79
N SER A 30 -4.86 4.81 10.10
CA SER A 30 -5.58 5.51 11.16
C SER A 30 -6.99 5.89 10.69
N GLY A 31 -7.92 6.08 11.63
CA GLY A 31 -9.28 6.53 11.31
C GLY A 31 -9.41 8.02 10.96
N LYS A 32 -8.30 8.74 10.84
CA LYS A 32 -8.30 10.20 10.56
C LYS A 32 -8.55 10.53 9.10
N ILE A 33 -8.23 9.61 8.19
CA ILE A 33 -8.44 9.76 6.75
C ILE A 33 -9.25 8.59 6.24
N ASN A 34 -10.34 8.87 5.52
CA ASN A 34 -11.23 7.85 4.95
C ASN A 34 -11.06 7.68 3.43
N GLU A 35 -10.45 8.65 2.77
CA GLU A 35 -10.18 8.62 1.33
C GLU A 35 -9.12 7.56 1.00
N TYR A 36 -9.07 7.16 -0.28
CA TYR A 36 -8.05 6.26 -0.82
C TYR A 36 -6.92 7.07 -1.45
N ASP A 37 -5.80 6.40 -1.73
CA ASP A 37 -4.60 6.99 -2.36
C ASP A 37 -4.10 8.26 -1.66
N GLU A 38 -4.32 8.34 -0.36
CA GLU A 38 -3.79 9.41 0.48
C GLU A 38 -2.42 9.04 1.05
N ASN A 39 -1.76 10.00 1.68
CA ASN A 39 -0.42 9.84 2.26
C ASN A 39 -0.43 9.03 3.58
N THR A 40 -0.97 7.82 3.52
CA THR A 40 -1.11 6.89 4.64
C THR A 40 -0.06 5.79 4.58
N TYR A 41 1.08 6.00 5.25
CA TYR A 41 2.20 5.06 5.25
C TYR A 41 3.04 5.16 6.53
N ALA A 42 3.90 4.17 6.73
CA ALA A 42 5.02 4.26 7.65
C ALA A 42 6.26 4.71 6.86
N LYS A 43 6.88 5.80 7.28
CA LYS A 43 8.06 6.39 6.62
C LYS A 43 9.32 5.99 7.36
N LEU A 44 10.25 5.34 6.68
CA LEU A 44 11.55 5.01 7.22
C LEU A 44 12.35 6.31 7.45
N VAL A 45 12.76 6.57 8.69
CA VAL A 45 13.55 7.75 9.03
C VAL A 45 15.00 7.56 8.61
N ASP A 46 15.71 8.66 8.41
CA ASP A 46 17.14 8.69 8.07
C ASP A 46 17.49 7.81 6.85
N SER A 47 16.56 7.71 5.89
CA SER A 47 16.77 6.96 4.66
C SER A 47 16.92 7.90 3.46
N SER A 48 17.83 7.53 2.55
CA SER A 48 17.98 8.17 1.25
C SER A 48 18.06 7.08 0.18
N PHE A 49 17.16 7.13 -0.79
CA PHE A 49 17.10 6.17 -1.88
C PHE A 49 16.90 6.89 -3.21
N HIS A 50 17.80 6.67 -4.14
CA HIS A 50 17.72 7.24 -5.51
C HIS A 50 17.54 6.15 -6.56
N ASN A 51 18.47 5.20 -6.62
CA ASN A 51 18.45 4.12 -7.59
C ASN A 51 18.81 2.81 -6.89
N GLY A 52 18.15 1.73 -7.28
CA GLY A 52 18.41 0.42 -6.72
C GLY A 52 17.19 -0.48 -6.75
N ILE A 53 17.22 -1.50 -5.92
CA ILE A 53 16.15 -2.47 -5.76
C ILE A 53 15.60 -2.36 -4.34
N ILE A 54 14.28 -2.28 -4.23
CA ILE A 54 13.57 -2.44 -2.95
C ILE A 54 12.93 -3.82 -2.98
N GLU A 55 13.36 -4.68 -2.07
CA GLU A 55 12.80 -6.01 -1.90
C GLU A 55 12.10 -6.10 -0.55
N VAL A 56 10.85 -6.55 -0.55
CA VAL A 56 10.04 -6.61 0.65
C VAL A 56 9.09 -7.80 0.61
N LYS A 57 8.95 -8.47 1.73
CA LYS A 57 7.96 -9.52 1.96
C LYS A 57 6.77 -8.89 2.67
N MET A 58 5.58 -9.04 2.13
CA MET A 58 4.37 -8.37 2.62
C MET A 58 3.23 -9.36 2.83
N LEU A 59 2.43 -9.13 3.86
CA LEU A 59 1.20 -9.87 4.14
C LEU A 59 0.09 -8.86 4.47
N SER A 60 -1.02 -8.93 3.75
CA SER A 60 -2.16 -8.04 3.94
C SER A 60 -3.32 -8.74 4.65
N ARG A 61 -3.97 -8.00 5.54
CA ARG A 61 -5.22 -8.41 6.20
C ARG A 61 -6.19 -7.25 6.21
N LEU A 62 -7.48 -7.57 6.11
CA LEU A 62 -8.53 -6.58 6.37
C LEU A 62 -8.77 -6.48 7.88
N LEU A 63 -8.97 -5.27 8.37
CA LEU A 63 -9.45 -5.05 9.72
C LEU A 63 -10.90 -5.52 9.84
N LYS A 64 -11.31 -5.89 11.04
CA LYS A 64 -12.68 -6.34 11.33
C LYS A 64 -13.72 -5.28 10.94
N GLU A 65 -13.38 -4.02 11.13
CA GLU A 65 -14.24 -2.86 10.86
C GLU A 65 -14.02 -2.27 9.47
N ALA A 66 -13.24 -2.95 8.60
CA ALA A 66 -12.99 -2.46 7.26
C ALA A 66 -14.29 -2.34 6.46
N PRO A 67 -14.48 -1.24 5.70
CA PRO A 67 -15.68 -1.08 4.88
C PRO A 67 -15.68 -2.08 3.71
N ASP A 68 -16.85 -2.34 3.14
CA ASP A 68 -17.03 -3.31 2.05
C ASP A 68 -16.19 -2.99 0.80
N PHE A 69 -15.84 -1.73 0.59
CA PHE A 69 -14.98 -1.32 -0.51
C PHE A 69 -13.48 -1.50 -0.23
N ALA A 70 -13.07 -1.91 0.97
CA ALA A 70 -11.67 -2.17 1.29
C ALA A 70 -11.11 -3.32 0.44
N ARG A 71 -9.90 -3.13 -0.08
CA ARG A 71 -9.23 -4.08 -0.99
C ARG A 71 -7.97 -4.70 -0.40
N GLY A 72 -7.65 -4.36 0.86
CA GLY A 72 -6.47 -4.85 1.53
C GLY A 72 -5.17 -4.24 0.99
N PHE A 73 -5.19 -2.98 0.61
CA PHE A 73 -4.06 -2.27 -0.01
C PHE A 73 -2.78 -2.44 0.80
N ILE A 74 -1.73 -2.87 0.13
CA ILE A 74 -0.38 -2.95 0.69
C ILE A 74 0.64 -2.70 -0.41
N GLY A 75 1.72 -1.99 -0.10
CA GLY A 75 2.73 -1.67 -1.10
C GLY A 75 3.87 -0.84 -0.55
N ILE A 76 4.60 -0.21 -1.47
CA ILE A 76 5.75 0.62 -1.17
C ILE A 76 5.51 2.03 -1.70
N ALA A 77 5.69 3.01 -0.81
CA ALA A 77 5.82 4.42 -1.18
C ALA A 77 7.30 4.80 -1.19
N TYR A 78 7.72 5.56 -2.19
CA TYR A 78 9.10 5.99 -2.37
C TYR A 78 9.15 7.41 -2.95
N ARG A 79 10.34 8.03 -2.95
CA ARG A 79 10.53 9.43 -3.34
C ARG A 79 9.60 10.37 -2.57
N ILE A 80 9.45 10.10 -1.28
CA ILE A 80 8.60 10.89 -0.39
C ILE A 80 9.36 12.19 -0.06
N ASN A 81 8.73 13.33 -0.34
CA ASN A 81 9.32 14.62 0.03
C ASN A 81 9.24 14.88 1.55
N GLU A 82 9.87 15.94 2.00
CA GLU A 82 10.05 16.21 3.43
C GLU A 82 8.72 16.41 4.17
N ASP A 83 7.79 17.13 3.56
CA ASP A 83 6.48 17.47 4.16
C ASP A 83 5.35 16.48 3.83
N ASP A 84 5.68 15.32 3.26
CA ASP A 84 4.72 14.25 2.95
C ASP A 84 3.60 14.65 1.96
N THR A 85 3.85 15.63 1.12
CA THR A 85 2.88 16.13 0.14
C THR A 85 3.05 15.56 -1.26
N LYS A 86 4.19 14.93 -1.55
CA LYS A 86 4.49 14.31 -2.84
C LYS A 86 5.24 13.01 -2.65
N PHE A 87 4.80 11.97 -3.35
CA PHE A 87 5.48 10.68 -3.38
C PHE A 87 5.01 9.86 -4.57
N GLU A 88 5.72 8.80 -4.87
CA GLU A 88 5.30 7.75 -5.80
C GLU A 88 5.03 6.49 -5.00
N ALA A 89 4.15 5.63 -5.51
CA ALA A 89 3.85 4.36 -4.87
C ALA A 89 3.49 3.28 -5.88
N PHE A 90 3.78 2.06 -5.50
CA PHE A 90 3.26 0.86 -6.14
C PHE A 90 2.61 -0.01 -5.05
N TYR A 91 1.36 -0.39 -5.25
CA TYR A 91 0.63 -1.21 -4.30
C TYR A 91 -0.21 -2.28 -4.98
N ILE A 92 -0.58 -3.27 -4.20
CA ILE A 92 -1.47 -4.35 -4.62
C ILE A 92 -2.79 -4.27 -3.85
N ARG A 93 -3.82 -4.83 -4.46
CA ARG A 93 -5.16 -5.02 -3.88
C ARG A 93 -5.45 -6.52 -3.80
N PRO A 94 -5.06 -7.20 -2.72
CA PRO A 94 -5.17 -8.66 -2.64
C PRO A 94 -6.57 -9.21 -2.85
N THR A 95 -7.62 -8.47 -2.48
CA THR A 95 -9.01 -8.89 -2.73
C THR A 95 -9.39 -8.89 -4.22
N ASN A 96 -8.60 -8.26 -5.08
CA ASN A 96 -8.73 -8.30 -6.54
C ASN A 96 -7.82 -9.37 -7.17
N GLY A 97 -7.12 -10.15 -6.36
CA GLY A 97 -6.19 -11.19 -6.78
C GLY A 97 -6.85 -12.52 -7.13
N ARG A 98 -6.23 -13.59 -6.63
CA ARG A 98 -6.56 -15.00 -7.00
C ARG A 98 -8.02 -15.35 -6.75
N GLN A 99 -8.59 -14.95 -5.63
CA GLN A 99 -9.96 -15.27 -5.23
C GLN A 99 -11.03 -14.37 -5.88
N CYS A 100 -10.65 -13.31 -6.53
CA CYS A 100 -11.59 -12.41 -7.18
C CYS A 100 -12.22 -13.08 -8.40
N LYS A 101 -13.55 -13.12 -8.46
CA LYS A 101 -14.31 -13.69 -9.57
C LYS A 101 -14.80 -12.66 -10.58
N ASP A 102 -14.74 -11.39 -10.23
CA ASP A 102 -15.10 -10.28 -11.12
C ASP A 102 -13.94 -9.99 -12.09
N PRO A 103 -14.11 -10.23 -13.41
CA PRO A 103 -13.05 -10.04 -14.38
C PRO A 103 -12.59 -8.58 -14.52
N ILE A 104 -13.46 -7.62 -14.25
CA ILE A 104 -13.11 -6.19 -14.28
C ILE A 104 -12.21 -5.86 -13.08
N ARG A 105 -12.60 -6.28 -11.88
CA ARG A 105 -11.82 -6.05 -10.67
C ARG A 105 -10.45 -6.73 -10.71
N LYS A 106 -10.33 -7.89 -11.34
CA LYS A 106 -9.04 -8.59 -11.51
C LYS A 106 -8.01 -7.76 -12.26
N GLN A 107 -8.42 -6.92 -13.20
CA GLN A 107 -7.53 -6.04 -13.95
C GLN A 107 -6.95 -4.90 -13.07
N HIS A 108 -7.54 -4.69 -11.90
CA HIS A 108 -7.12 -3.69 -10.92
C HIS A 108 -6.43 -4.35 -9.69
N GLY A 109 -5.65 -5.38 -9.92
CA GLY A 109 -4.94 -6.11 -8.86
C GLY A 109 -3.75 -5.35 -8.28
N CYS A 110 -3.05 -4.58 -9.11
CA CYS A 110 -1.96 -3.70 -8.69
C CYS A 110 -2.04 -2.35 -9.39
N GLN A 111 -1.39 -1.35 -8.79
CA GLN A 111 -1.44 0.03 -9.25
C GLN A 111 -0.14 0.76 -8.95
N TYR A 112 0.40 1.46 -9.96
CA TYR A 112 1.34 2.56 -9.75
C TYR A 112 0.58 3.88 -9.68
N PHE A 113 1.01 4.80 -8.82
CA PHE A 113 0.50 6.18 -8.80
C PHE A 113 1.54 7.18 -8.33
N SER A 114 1.29 8.44 -8.65
CA SER A 114 2.11 9.58 -8.22
C SER A 114 1.22 10.61 -7.53
N TYR A 115 1.38 10.71 -6.23
CA TYR A 115 0.59 11.59 -5.38
C TYR A 115 1.08 13.05 -5.46
N PRO A 116 0.22 14.05 -5.48
CA PRO A 116 -1.24 13.96 -5.26
C PRO A 116 -2.07 13.87 -6.54
N THR A 117 -1.50 14.12 -7.70
CA THR A 117 -2.28 14.38 -8.94
C THR A 117 -2.66 13.10 -9.66
N TYR A 118 -1.70 12.19 -9.84
CA TYR A 118 -1.85 11.01 -10.71
C TYR A 118 -2.21 9.77 -9.91
N THR A 119 -3.41 9.78 -9.32
CA THR A 119 -3.99 8.66 -8.57
C THR A 119 -4.84 7.77 -9.48
N PHE A 120 -5.39 6.66 -8.95
CA PHE A 120 -6.25 5.77 -9.74
C PHE A 120 -7.48 6.50 -10.30
N ALA A 121 -8.04 7.44 -9.55
CA ALA A 121 -9.20 8.23 -9.99
C ALA A 121 -8.86 9.05 -11.23
N TYR A 122 -7.70 9.71 -11.25
CA TYR A 122 -7.20 10.43 -12.41
C TYR A 122 -7.04 9.51 -13.63
N PHE A 123 -6.42 8.34 -13.45
CA PHE A 123 -6.18 7.41 -14.55
C PHE A 123 -7.49 6.87 -15.13
N ARG A 124 -8.46 6.53 -14.29
CA ARG A 124 -9.79 6.05 -14.74
C ARG A 124 -10.57 7.13 -15.45
N GLU A 125 -10.56 8.35 -14.95
CA GLU A 125 -11.22 9.50 -15.59
C GLU A 125 -10.66 9.78 -16.99
N HIS A 126 -9.35 9.56 -17.21
CA HIS A 126 -8.68 9.79 -18.48
C HIS A 126 -8.52 8.52 -19.35
N GLY A 127 -9.11 7.40 -18.93
CA GLY A 127 -9.02 6.13 -19.69
C GLY A 127 -7.61 5.54 -19.74
N ILE A 128 -6.76 5.84 -18.78
CA ILE A 128 -5.36 5.36 -18.71
C ILE A 128 -5.33 4.04 -17.94
N THR A 129 -4.99 2.95 -18.60
CA THR A 129 -4.98 1.60 -18.00
C THR A 129 -3.58 1.00 -17.79
N LYS A 130 -2.54 1.58 -18.37
CA LYS A 130 -1.18 1.03 -18.39
C LYS A 130 -0.49 0.97 -17.01
N TYR A 131 -1.03 1.63 -16.00
CA TYR A 131 -0.48 1.67 -14.64
C TYR A 131 -1.19 0.70 -13.69
N GLU A 132 -2.09 -0.11 -14.19
CA GLU A 132 -2.79 -1.18 -13.48
C GLU A 132 -2.59 -2.53 -14.17
N ASN A 133 -2.66 -3.61 -13.41
CA ASN A 133 -2.61 -4.97 -13.93
C ASN A 133 -3.22 -5.95 -12.92
N ASN A 134 -3.43 -7.18 -13.37
CA ASN A 134 -3.80 -8.27 -12.47
C ASN A 134 -2.60 -8.68 -11.60
N VAL A 135 -2.87 -9.38 -10.52
CA VAL A 135 -1.86 -9.87 -9.58
C VAL A 135 -2.26 -11.25 -9.05
N ASP A 136 -1.28 -12.14 -8.93
CA ASP A 136 -1.47 -13.47 -8.36
C ASP A 136 -1.14 -13.48 -6.88
N THR A 137 -2.09 -12.99 -6.08
CA THR A 137 -1.96 -12.89 -4.62
C THR A 137 -3.31 -12.99 -3.94
N ASP A 138 -3.30 -13.12 -2.63
CA ASP A 138 -4.49 -13.15 -1.79
C ASP A 138 -4.23 -12.49 -0.43
N LEU A 139 -5.30 -12.24 0.34
CA LEU A 139 -5.20 -11.86 1.74
C LEU A 139 -4.61 -13.01 2.57
N ASN A 140 -3.96 -12.65 3.69
CA ASN A 140 -3.43 -13.59 4.69
C ASN A 140 -2.32 -14.51 4.18
N GLU A 141 -1.67 -14.18 3.09
CA GLU A 141 -0.48 -14.88 2.60
C GLU A 141 0.69 -13.90 2.35
N TRP A 142 1.92 -14.45 2.49
CA TRP A 142 3.14 -13.69 2.24
C TRP A 142 3.44 -13.55 0.75
#